data_96b8b2cb2f51f7858cbdf66a717a2c1d
#
_entry.id   96b8b2cb2f51f7858cbdf66a717a2c1d
#
_cell.length_a   1.000
_cell.length_b   1.000
_cell.length_c   1.000
_cell.angle_alpha   90.00
_cell.angle_beta   90.00
_cell.angle_gamma   90.00
#
_symmetry.space_group_name_H-M   'P 1'
#
loop_
_entity.id
_entity.type
_entity.pdbx_description
1 polymer ?
#
loop_
_entity_poly.entity_id
_entity_poly.type
_entity_poly.pdbx_seq_one_letter_code
_entity_poly.pdbx_strand_id
1 'polypeptide(L)'
;MERWIEWLTHYRAGYLLTYPGVLEELSFACVDRPPCDSLRALISVASQLTPLMRRRIERTFELPVHESYGLIEIGTVATRCELGRFHVHCEHCIVEIVDEEGQPCPPGLSGRVVVTALQNL
;
A
#
# COMPACT_ATOMS: atom_id res chain seq x y z
N MET A 1 -20.24 5.65 -1.66
CA MET A 1 -19.61 4.43 -2.23
C MET A 1 -20.12 4.12 -3.63
N GLU A 2 -21.42 4.09 -3.89
CA GLU A 2 -22.00 3.80 -5.22
C GLU A 2 -21.36 4.60 -6.36
N ARG A 3 -21.19 5.91 -6.20
CA ARG A 3 -20.57 6.78 -7.20
C ARG A 3 -19.12 6.39 -7.56
N TRP A 4 -18.34 5.86 -6.60
CA TRP A 4 -17.00 5.34 -6.85
C TRP A 4 -17.02 4.08 -7.71
N ILE A 5 -17.98 3.19 -7.45
CA ILE A 5 -18.18 1.95 -8.21
C ILE A 5 -18.60 2.30 -9.64
N GLU A 6 -19.53 3.24 -9.80
CA GLU A 6 -19.93 3.75 -11.12
C GLU A 6 -18.75 4.32 -11.90
N TRP A 7 -17.88 5.10 -11.27
CA TRP A 7 -16.69 5.65 -11.92
C TRP A 7 -15.69 4.58 -12.31
N LEU A 8 -15.38 3.64 -11.42
CA LEU A 8 -14.48 2.53 -11.74
C LEU A 8 -14.96 1.76 -12.96
N THR A 9 -16.26 1.51 -13.04
CA THR A 9 -16.90 0.82 -14.17
C THR A 9 -16.89 1.69 -15.44
N HIS A 10 -17.32 2.95 -15.32
CA HIS A 10 -17.43 3.87 -16.46
C HIS A 10 -16.08 4.11 -17.13
N TYR A 11 -15.03 4.37 -16.34
CA TYR A 11 -13.68 4.60 -16.85
C TYR A 11 -12.88 3.32 -17.11
N ARG A 12 -13.47 2.14 -16.86
CA ARG A 12 -12.80 0.85 -17.01
C ARG A 12 -11.44 0.83 -16.33
N ALA A 13 -11.38 1.28 -15.07
CA ALA A 13 -10.15 1.39 -14.30
C ALA A 13 -9.40 0.05 -14.26
N GLY A 14 -8.12 0.05 -14.64
CA GLY A 14 -7.25 -1.13 -14.55
C GLY A 14 -6.55 -1.26 -13.21
N TYR A 15 -6.32 -0.14 -12.54
CA TYR A 15 -5.62 -0.05 -11.25
C TYR A 15 -6.36 0.86 -10.29
N LEU A 16 -6.45 0.45 -9.04
CA LEU A 16 -7.03 1.27 -7.98
C LEU A 16 -5.98 1.48 -6.88
N LEU A 17 -5.46 2.70 -6.79
CA LEU A 17 -4.54 3.12 -5.74
C LEU A 17 -5.30 4.00 -4.75
N THR A 18 -5.37 3.56 -3.49
CA THR A 18 -6.08 4.30 -2.43
C THR A 18 -5.69 3.82 -1.02
N TYR A 19 -6.32 4.39 0.00
CA TYR A 19 -6.13 4.00 1.40
C TYR A 19 -6.79 2.64 1.71
N PRO A 20 -6.23 1.86 2.66
CA PRO A 20 -6.83 0.58 3.09
C PRO A 20 -8.28 0.70 3.51
N GLY A 21 -8.62 1.75 4.27
CA GLY A 21 -10.01 1.99 4.71
C GLY A 21 -10.98 2.18 3.55
N VAL A 22 -10.57 2.87 2.47
CA VAL A 22 -11.39 3.04 1.27
C VAL A 22 -11.58 1.71 0.54
N LEU A 23 -10.50 0.89 0.41
CA LEU A 23 -10.60 -0.45 -0.16
C LEU A 23 -11.55 -1.34 0.65
N GLU A 24 -11.48 -1.24 1.97
CA GLU A 24 -12.35 -2.00 2.87
C GLU A 24 -13.82 -1.56 2.72
N GLU A 25 -14.11 -0.27 2.70
CA GLU A 25 -15.46 0.27 2.47
C GLU A 25 -16.01 -0.15 1.10
N LEU A 26 -15.18 -0.13 0.05
CA LEU A 26 -15.57 -0.64 -1.26
C LEU A 26 -15.85 -2.14 -1.22
N SER A 27 -15.07 -2.91 -0.46
CA SER A 27 -15.29 -4.34 -0.30
C SER A 27 -16.63 -4.67 0.37
N PHE A 28 -17.11 -3.85 1.29
CA PHE A 28 -18.46 -3.99 1.88
C PHE A 28 -19.55 -3.66 0.87
N ALA A 29 -19.34 -2.66 0.03
CA ALA A 29 -20.32 -2.25 -0.98
C ALA A 29 -20.41 -3.23 -2.18
N CYS A 30 -19.42 -4.11 -2.35
CA CYS A 30 -19.27 -5.01 -3.49
C CYS A 30 -19.35 -6.50 -3.11
N VAL A 31 -20.07 -6.85 -2.04
CA VAL A 31 -20.15 -8.23 -1.49
C VAL A 31 -20.62 -9.25 -2.54
N ASP A 32 -21.52 -8.86 -3.44
CA ASP A 32 -22.15 -9.80 -4.38
C ASP A 32 -21.45 -9.88 -5.75
N ARG A 33 -20.55 -8.95 -6.05
CA ARG A 33 -19.79 -8.93 -7.31
C ARG A 33 -18.62 -7.94 -7.25
N PRO A 34 -17.52 -8.19 -7.99
CA PRO A 34 -16.47 -7.20 -8.17
C PRO A 34 -17.04 -5.90 -8.79
N PRO A 35 -16.55 -4.73 -8.35
CA PRO A 35 -17.09 -3.46 -8.82
C PRO A 35 -16.79 -3.17 -10.29
N CYS A 36 -15.80 -3.86 -10.88
CA CYS A 36 -15.34 -3.60 -12.23
C CYS A 36 -14.48 -4.75 -12.76
N ASP A 37 -14.88 -5.35 -13.85
CA ASP A 37 -14.16 -6.48 -14.51
C ASP A 37 -12.81 -6.06 -15.12
N SER A 38 -12.56 -4.75 -15.28
CA SER A 38 -11.31 -4.24 -15.83
C SER A 38 -10.21 -4.10 -14.80
N LEU A 39 -10.51 -4.14 -13.47
CA LEU A 39 -9.50 -4.07 -12.42
C LEU A 39 -8.52 -5.24 -12.50
N ARG A 40 -7.24 -4.92 -12.41
CA ARG A 40 -6.12 -5.88 -12.48
C ARG A 40 -5.30 -5.90 -11.20
N ALA A 41 -5.26 -4.77 -10.48
CA ALA A 41 -4.54 -4.68 -9.21
C ALA A 41 -5.13 -3.60 -8.31
N LEU A 42 -5.02 -3.87 -7.00
CA LEU A 42 -5.33 -2.94 -5.93
C LEU A 42 -4.04 -2.55 -5.24
N ILE A 43 -3.84 -1.25 -5.00
CA ILE A 43 -2.63 -0.73 -4.37
C ILE A 43 -3.03 0.06 -3.13
N SER A 44 -2.59 -0.40 -1.98
CA SER A 44 -2.82 0.22 -0.68
C SER A 44 -1.65 1.11 -0.30
N VAL A 45 -1.93 2.36 0.09
CA VAL A 45 -0.91 3.36 0.44
C VAL A 45 -1.26 4.11 1.72
N ALA A 46 -0.27 4.80 2.27
CA ALA A 46 -0.36 5.82 3.31
C ALA A 46 -0.80 5.38 4.71
N SER A 47 -1.38 4.21 4.89
CA SER A 47 -1.69 3.66 6.20
C SER A 47 -1.58 2.14 6.23
N GLN A 48 -1.56 1.57 7.42
CA GLN A 48 -1.37 0.13 7.60
C GLN A 48 -2.58 -0.67 7.10
N LEU A 49 -2.33 -1.61 6.22
CA LEU A 49 -3.29 -2.63 5.82
C LEU A 49 -3.22 -3.81 6.79
N THR A 50 -4.26 -3.97 7.62
CA THR A 50 -4.29 -5.09 8.57
C THR A 50 -4.52 -6.44 7.85
N PRO A 51 -4.10 -7.57 8.43
CA PRO A 51 -4.35 -8.89 7.85
C PRO A 51 -5.85 -9.20 7.63
N LEU A 52 -6.72 -8.64 8.47
CA LEU A 52 -8.18 -8.82 8.35
C LEU A 52 -8.74 -8.05 7.15
N MET A 53 -8.37 -6.77 7.02
CA MET A 53 -8.74 -5.93 5.87
C MET A 53 -8.25 -6.57 4.57
N ARG A 54 -6.97 -6.97 4.52
CA ARG A 54 -6.39 -7.64 3.36
C ARG A 54 -7.23 -8.82 2.91
N ARG A 55 -7.48 -9.79 3.81
CA ARG A 55 -8.27 -11.00 3.48
C ARG A 55 -9.66 -10.68 2.94
N ARG A 56 -10.33 -9.69 3.53
CA ARG A 56 -11.65 -9.24 3.09
C ARG A 56 -11.60 -8.65 1.68
N ILE A 57 -10.70 -7.68 1.47
CA ILE A 57 -10.54 -6.99 0.20
C ILE A 57 -10.20 -7.99 -0.91
N GLU A 58 -9.16 -8.81 -0.71
CA GLU A 58 -8.72 -9.81 -1.69
C GLU A 58 -9.80 -10.83 -2.03
N ARG A 59 -10.61 -11.22 -1.03
CA ARG A 59 -11.74 -12.13 -1.27
C ARG A 59 -12.86 -11.47 -2.09
N THR A 60 -13.17 -10.20 -1.83
CA THR A 60 -14.26 -9.50 -2.53
C THR A 60 -13.89 -9.13 -3.97
N PHE A 61 -12.66 -8.69 -4.18
CA PHE A 61 -12.19 -8.26 -5.50
C PHE A 61 -11.59 -9.39 -6.33
N GLU A 62 -11.29 -10.53 -5.73
CA GLU A 62 -10.56 -11.66 -6.33
C GLU A 62 -9.20 -11.24 -6.91
N LEU A 63 -8.60 -10.21 -6.32
CA LEU A 63 -7.34 -9.61 -6.72
C LEU A 63 -6.41 -9.45 -5.52
N PRO A 64 -5.08 -9.60 -5.70
CA PRO A 64 -4.13 -9.32 -4.64
C PRO A 64 -4.09 -7.82 -4.33
N VAL A 65 -3.87 -7.47 -3.05
CA VAL A 65 -3.60 -6.10 -2.63
C VAL A 65 -2.09 -5.90 -2.50
N HIS A 66 -1.54 -5.04 -3.32
CA HIS A 66 -0.16 -4.58 -3.21
C HIS A 66 -0.06 -3.46 -2.18
N GLU A 67 0.96 -3.48 -1.34
CA GLU A 67 1.22 -2.40 -0.38
C GLU A 67 2.45 -1.60 -0.81
N SER A 68 2.32 -0.29 -0.74
CA SER A 68 3.41 0.65 -0.97
C SER A 68 3.56 1.56 0.25
N TYR A 69 4.76 1.61 0.81
CA TYR A 69 5.17 2.55 1.84
C TYR A 69 5.87 3.74 1.17
N GLY A 70 5.44 4.93 1.48
CA GLY A 70 6.00 6.15 0.91
C GLY A 70 5.79 7.36 1.79
N LEU A 71 6.52 8.42 1.45
CA LEU A 71 6.47 9.73 2.07
C LEU A 71 6.20 10.77 0.97
N ILE A 72 5.43 11.81 1.28
CA ILE A 72 5.13 12.88 0.32
C ILE A 72 6.42 13.54 -0.19
N GLU A 73 7.41 13.67 0.71
CA GLU A 73 8.68 14.34 0.44
C GLU A 73 9.61 13.54 -0.48
N ILE A 74 9.42 12.21 -0.56
CA ILE A 74 10.35 11.29 -1.23
C ILE A 74 9.66 10.46 -2.31
N GLY A 75 8.36 10.23 -2.18
CA GLY A 75 7.62 9.28 -3.00
C GLY A 75 7.63 7.86 -2.40
N THR A 76 7.66 6.85 -3.24
CA THR A 76 7.66 5.44 -2.80
C THR A 76 9.01 5.04 -2.23
N VAL A 77 9.03 4.65 -0.97
CA VAL A 77 10.23 4.21 -0.24
C VAL A 77 10.41 2.70 -0.34
N ALA A 78 9.32 1.94 -0.17
CA ALA A 78 9.36 0.48 -0.22
C ALA A 78 8.04 -0.11 -0.72
N THR A 79 8.10 -1.28 -1.34
CA THR A 79 6.93 -2.07 -1.72
C THR A 79 6.97 -3.46 -1.11
N ARG A 80 5.80 -4.00 -0.79
CA ARG A 80 5.67 -5.31 -0.17
C ARG A 80 5.61 -6.41 -1.23
N CYS A 81 6.46 -7.42 -1.09
CA CYS A 81 6.44 -8.61 -1.94
C CYS A 81 5.39 -9.64 -1.50
N GLU A 82 5.20 -10.68 -2.29
CA GLU A 82 4.27 -11.79 -2.03
C GLU A 82 4.59 -12.55 -0.73
N LEU A 83 5.86 -12.56 -0.30
CA LEU A 83 6.29 -13.14 0.97
C LEU A 83 6.00 -12.24 2.18
N GLY A 84 5.33 -11.10 1.96
CA GLY A 84 4.95 -10.18 3.02
C GLY A 84 6.07 -9.29 3.55
N ARG A 85 7.20 -9.19 2.86
CA ARG A 85 8.35 -8.36 3.24
C ARG A 85 8.38 -7.08 2.41
N PHE A 86 8.69 -5.95 3.04
CA PHE A 86 8.95 -4.71 2.34
C PHE A 86 10.37 -4.70 1.78
N HIS A 87 10.48 -4.34 0.51
CA HIS A 87 11.74 -4.13 -0.20
C HIS A 87 11.92 -2.65 -0.45
N VAL A 88 13.02 -2.11 0.07
CA VAL A 88 13.40 -0.71 -0.11
C VAL A 88 13.87 -0.48 -1.54
N HIS A 89 13.44 0.63 -2.12
CA HIS A 89 13.92 1.13 -3.42
C HIS A 89 15.28 1.82 -3.23
N CYS A 90 16.34 1.02 -3.08
CA CYS A 90 17.69 1.49 -2.73
C CYS A 90 18.35 2.35 -3.82
N GLU A 91 17.84 2.30 -5.05
CA GLU A 91 18.22 3.22 -6.13
C GLU A 91 17.65 4.64 -5.97
N HIS A 92 16.69 4.79 -5.08
CA HIS A 92 15.91 6.01 -4.89
C HIS A 92 16.13 6.65 -3.52
N CYS A 93 16.33 5.85 -2.48
CA CYS A 93 16.53 6.32 -1.13
C CYS A 93 17.39 5.38 -0.27
N ILE A 94 17.94 5.93 0.82
CA ILE A 94 18.57 5.18 1.90
C ILE A 94 17.60 5.15 3.07
N VAL A 95 17.36 3.97 3.64
CA VAL A 95 16.51 3.79 4.84
C VAL A 95 17.36 3.27 5.98
N GLU A 96 17.30 3.97 7.11
CA GLU A 96 17.98 3.63 8.35
C GLU A 96 16.95 3.46 9.47
N ILE A 97 17.16 2.48 10.33
CA ILE A 97 16.39 2.30 11.56
C ILE A 97 17.31 2.67 12.73
N VAL A 98 16.94 3.72 13.46
CA VAL A 98 17.78 4.28 14.52
C VAL A 98 17.05 4.31 15.87
N ASP A 99 17.79 4.21 16.94
CA ASP A 99 17.31 4.36 18.32
C ASP A 99 17.05 5.85 18.70
N GLU A 100 16.79 6.12 19.97
CA GLU A 100 16.54 7.47 20.48
C GLU A 100 17.80 8.35 20.44
N GLU A 101 18.98 7.75 20.52
CA GLU A 101 20.28 8.39 20.45
C GLU A 101 20.78 8.59 19.00
N GLY A 102 20.00 8.09 17.99
CA GLY A 102 20.34 8.19 16.57
C GLY A 102 21.33 7.13 16.10
N GLN A 103 21.58 6.09 16.91
CA GLN A 103 22.46 4.98 16.51
C GLN A 103 21.68 3.90 15.75
N PRO A 104 22.31 3.19 14.80
CA PRO A 104 21.65 2.12 14.06
C PRO A 104 21.13 1.01 14.98
N CYS A 105 19.85 0.67 14.85
CA CYS A 105 19.26 -0.45 15.57
C CYS A 105 19.77 -1.80 15.03
N PRO A 106 20.14 -2.75 15.90
CA PRO A 106 20.41 -4.11 15.49
C PRO A 106 19.18 -4.78 14.81
N PRO A 107 19.40 -5.74 13.92
CA PRO A 107 18.30 -6.49 13.29
C PRO A 107 17.36 -7.12 14.31
N GLY A 108 16.06 -6.93 14.11
CA GLY A 108 14.99 -7.44 14.99
C GLY A 108 14.54 -6.47 16.07
N LEU A 109 15.21 -5.35 16.25
CA LEU A 109 14.76 -4.28 17.13
C LEU A 109 14.00 -3.19 16.35
N SER A 110 12.97 -2.63 16.99
CA SER A 110 12.21 -1.52 16.45
C SER A 110 12.90 -0.21 16.74
N GLY A 111 12.84 0.74 15.81
CA GLY A 111 13.38 2.08 15.98
C GLY A 111 12.66 3.10 15.11
N ARG A 112 13.17 4.31 15.10
CA ARG A 112 12.70 5.39 14.23
C ARG A 112 13.22 5.18 12.81
N VAL A 113 12.32 5.29 11.82
CA VAL A 113 12.69 5.23 10.40
C VAL A 113 13.23 6.59 9.98
N VAL A 114 14.46 6.60 9.48
CA VAL A 114 15.08 7.77 8.83
C VAL A 114 15.24 7.43 7.35
N VAL A 115 14.81 8.34 6.47
CA VAL A 115 14.88 8.15 5.02
C VAL A 115 15.62 9.32 4.39
N THR A 116 16.66 9.02 3.63
CA THR A 116 17.43 9.98 2.85
C THR A 116 17.12 9.80 1.37
N ALA A 117 16.53 10.82 0.74
CA ALA A 117 16.29 10.81 -0.71
C ALA A 117 17.61 11.02 -1.48
N LEU A 118 17.85 10.21 -2.49
CA LEU A 118 19.05 10.33 -3.33
C LEU A 118 18.86 11.31 -4.50
N GLN A 119 17.63 11.75 -4.74
CA GLN A 119 17.28 12.61 -5.87
C GLN A 119 16.99 14.08 -5.49
N ASN A 120 16.87 14.36 -4.19
CA ASN A 120 16.62 15.72 -3.67
C ASN A 120 17.97 16.34 -3.25
N LEU A 121 18.77 16.71 -4.23
CA LEU A 121 20.02 17.47 -4.04
C LEU A 121 19.76 18.97 -4.25
#